data_69d657e3805122955d7c24b03f0b45e3
#
_entry.id   69d657e3805122955d7c24b03f0b45e3
#
_cell.length_a   1.000
_cell.length_b   1.000
_cell.length_c   1.000
_cell.angle_alpha   90.00
_cell.angle_beta   90.00
_cell.angle_gamma   90.00
#
_symmetry.space_group_name_H-M   'P 1'
#
loop_
_entity.id
_entity.type
_entity.pdbx_description
1 polymer ?
#
loop_
_entity_poly.entity_id
_entity_poly.type
_entity_poly.pdbx_seq_one_letter_code
_entity_poly.pdbx_strand_id
1 'polypeptide(L)'
;ILELNRYCKGLGIDLVPSLASFGHLYKLLCTKSYAHLCELEGSASAPFSFYDRQAHHTLDITNPESLSLAKHILSEYMQLFSSKYFNLCADETFDLGKGASRALAEEKGTTVIYTEFVTELANYITESGRTPMFWSDVISQEPEVYHLLPKNLICLHWDYASNVSSERLTRLANSGAEHLYVCPGVQGWNQLINKYHEAYENISRMARYGHECHAMGLLNTDWGDYGHINHPDFSRIGMIYGAAFSWNVDILPEEEINRQISVLEFGDASGKLVSVLDLLCHQD
;
A
#
# COMPACT_ATOMS: atom_id res chain seq x y z
N ILE A 1 10.95 -17.26 -4.31
CA ILE A 1 10.86 -15.93 -4.96
C ILE A 1 11.45 -16.01 -6.37
N LEU A 2 12.69 -16.43 -6.58
CA LEU A 2 13.34 -16.49 -7.91
C LEU A 2 12.57 -17.33 -8.93
N GLU A 3 11.96 -18.44 -8.50
CA GLU A 3 11.14 -19.29 -9.37
C GLU A 3 9.84 -18.56 -9.76
N LEU A 4 9.16 -17.93 -8.78
CA LEU A 4 7.96 -17.14 -9.03
C LEU A 4 8.23 -15.97 -9.97
N ASN A 5 9.34 -15.24 -9.74
CA ASN A 5 9.74 -14.13 -10.62
C ASN A 5 9.96 -14.61 -12.08
N ARG A 6 10.61 -15.76 -12.27
CA ARG A 6 10.78 -16.35 -13.62
C ARG A 6 9.45 -16.77 -14.25
N TYR A 7 8.56 -17.35 -13.45
CA TYR A 7 7.23 -17.77 -13.91
C TYR A 7 6.39 -16.56 -14.36
N CYS A 8 6.28 -15.53 -13.52
CA CYS A 8 5.56 -14.30 -13.85
C CYS A 8 6.12 -13.65 -15.14
N LYS A 9 7.46 -13.54 -15.24
CA LYS A 9 8.10 -12.98 -16.43
C LYS A 9 7.77 -13.78 -17.71
N GLY A 10 7.68 -15.10 -17.62
CA GLY A 10 7.26 -15.96 -18.72
C GLY A 10 5.82 -15.72 -19.20
N LEU A 11 4.97 -15.18 -18.33
CA LEU A 11 3.59 -14.81 -18.63
C LEU A 11 3.42 -13.33 -19.01
N GLY A 12 4.50 -12.56 -19.11
CA GLY A 12 4.42 -11.11 -19.35
C GLY A 12 3.96 -10.31 -18.13
N ILE A 13 4.03 -10.90 -16.94
CA ILE A 13 3.67 -10.25 -15.66
C ILE A 13 4.95 -9.74 -15.02
N ASP A 14 4.97 -8.46 -14.65
CA ASP A 14 6.05 -7.87 -13.88
C ASP A 14 5.80 -8.05 -12.36
N LEU A 15 6.61 -8.88 -11.72
CA LEU A 15 6.54 -9.10 -10.27
C LEU A 15 7.32 -7.98 -9.56
N VAL A 16 6.62 -6.94 -9.14
CA VAL A 16 7.20 -5.79 -8.47
C VAL A 16 7.43 -6.10 -6.99
N PRO A 17 8.65 -5.98 -6.47
CA PRO A 17 8.92 -6.16 -5.05
C PRO A 17 8.36 -5.03 -4.21
N SER A 18 7.87 -5.39 -3.02
CA SER A 18 7.39 -4.47 -1.98
C SER A 18 8.00 -4.89 -0.65
N LEU A 19 8.65 -3.96 0.04
CA LEU A 19 9.36 -4.26 1.29
C LEU A 19 9.24 -3.10 2.27
N ALA A 20 8.70 -3.36 3.46
CA ALA A 20 8.70 -2.38 4.54
C ALA A 20 10.15 -1.98 4.89
N SER A 21 10.45 -0.68 4.79
CA SER A 21 11.80 -0.14 4.98
C SER A 21 11.88 1.00 5.99
N PHE A 22 10.75 1.42 6.57
CA PHE A 22 10.68 2.51 7.53
C PHE A 22 9.72 2.20 8.69
N GLY A 23 8.42 2.03 8.45
CA GLY A 23 7.41 1.52 9.37
C GLY A 23 7.25 0.00 9.28
N HIS A 24 6.36 -0.58 10.10
CA HIS A 24 6.00 -2.01 10.10
C HIS A 24 7.17 -3.00 10.31
N LEU A 25 8.20 -2.61 11.02
CA LEU A 25 9.41 -3.42 11.21
C LEU A 25 9.39 -4.24 12.50
N TYR A 26 8.22 -4.59 13.02
CA TYR A 26 8.08 -5.33 14.28
C TYR A 26 9.02 -6.53 14.39
N LYS A 27 8.99 -7.44 13.41
CA LYS A 27 9.80 -8.67 13.49
C LYS A 27 11.30 -8.43 13.51
N LEU A 28 11.75 -7.34 12.90
CA LEU A 28 13.16 -6.95 12.85
C LEU A 28 13.55 -6.24 14.14
N LEU A 29 12.84 -5.21 14.51
CA LEU A 29 13.17 -4.31 15.62
C LEU A 29 12.93 -4.93 17.00
N CYS A 30 12.13 -5.99 17.12
CA CYS A 30 12.01 -6.79 18.36
C CYS A 30 13.21 -7.71 18.65
N THR A 31 14.15 -7.83 17.71
CA THR A 31 15.36 -8.63 17.93
C THR A 31 16.39 -7.87 18.77
N LYS A 32 17.18 -8.60 19.56
CA LYS A 32 18.25 -8.00 20.37
C LYS A 32 19.26 -7.18 19.54
N SER A 33 19.48 -7.60 18.28
CA SER A 33 20.45 -6.95 17.40
C SER A 33 19.99 -5.59 16.90
N TYR A 34 18.69 -5.37 16.76
CA TYR A 34 18.14 -4.16 16.13
C TYR A 34 17.19 -3.34 17.03
N ALA A 35 16.95 -3.79 18.27
CA ALA A 35 16.07 -3.11 19.22
C ALA A 35 16.46 -1.63 19.47
N HIS A 36 17.75 -1.33 19.40
CA HIS A 36 18.29 0.03 19.58
C HIS A 36 18.00 0.98 18.41
N LEU A 37 17.44 0.48 17.32
CA LEU A 37 17.03 1.26 16.15
C LEU A 37 15.54 1.61 16.16
N CYS A 38 14.79 1.28 17.23
CA CYS A 38 13.41 1.69 17.38
C CYS A 38 13.30 3.18 17.68
N GLU A 39 12.38 3.88 17.01
CA GLU A 39 12.03 5.28 17.30
C GLU A 39 11.59 5.48 18.76
N LEU A 40 10.78 4.56 19.30
CA LEU A 40 10.35 4.60 20.69
C LEU A 40 11.24 3.72 21.55
N GLU A 41 11.90 4.31 22.55
CA GLU A 41 12.67 3.57 23.53
C GLU A 41 11.82 2.52 24.24
N GLY A 42 12.34 1.29 24.33
CA GLY A 42 11.68 0.16 24.97
C GLY A 42 10.55 -0.49 24.16
N SER A 43 10.16 0.06 23.02
CA SER A 43 9.06 -0.52 22.19
C SER A 43 9.39 -1.92 21.67
N ALA A 44 10.66 -2.22 21.44
CA ALA A 44 11.12 -3.54 21.01
C ALA A 44 10.74 -4.67 21.97
N SER A 45 10.63 -4.40 23.28
CA SER A 45 10.26 -5.35 24.32
C SER A 45 8.85 -5.15 24.87
N ALA A 46 8.12 -4.14 24.39
CA ALA A 46 6.77 -3.86 24.83
C ALA A 46 5.81 -5.01 24.45
N PRO A 47 4.91 -5.42 25.35
CA PRO A 47 3.98 -6.51 25.12
C PRO A 47 2.78 -6.05 24.26
N PHE A 48 3.06 -5.53 23.07
CA PHE A 48 2.03 -5.14 22.12
C PHE A 48 1.18 -6.34 21.69
N SER A 49 -0.14 -6.15 21.65
CA SER A 49 -1.04 -7.12 21.05
C SER A 49 -0.69 -7.31 19.56
N PHE A 50 -1.23 -8.35 18.96
CA PHE A 50 -1.08 -8.55 17.51
C PHE A 50 -1.60 -7.36 16.70
N TYR A 51 -2.67 -6.73 17.17
CA TYR A 51 -3.26 -5.52 16.58
C TYR A 51 -2.33 -4.31 16.74
N ASP A 52 -1.86 -4.03 17.97
CA ASP A 52 -1.05 -2.84 18.25
C ASP A 52 0.29 -2.83 17.50
N ARG A 53 0.81 -4.02 17.14
CA ARG A 53 2.08 -4.14 16.37
C ARG A 53 2.05 -3.44 15.03
N GLN A 54 0.89 -3.27 14.42
CA GLN A 54 0.78 -2.56 13.15
C GLN A 54 1.04 -1.06 13.29
N ALA A 55 0.74 -0.49 14.45
CA ALA A 55 0.93 0.93 14.73
C ALA A 55 2.34 1.30 15.25
N HIS A 56 3.21 0.31 15.45
CA HIS A 56 4.51 0.52 16.10
C HIS A 56 5.67 -0.05 15.30
N HIS A 57 6.90 0.20 15.79
CA HIS A 57 8.17 -0.28 15.21
C HIS A 57 8.57 0.46 13.94
N THR A 58 8.62 1.79 14.05
CA THR A 58 9.27 2.69 13.09
C THR A 58 10.78 2.78 13.42
N LEU A 59 11.63 2.93 12.40
CA LEU A 59 13.06 3.17 12.57
C LEU A 59 13.33 4.55 13.17
N ASP A 60 14.30 4.62 14.07
CA ASP A 60 14.92 5.86 14.54
C ASP A 60 15.79 6.45 13.43
N ILE A 61 15.32 7.51 12.79
CA ILE A 61 16.03 8.17 11.69
C ILE A 61 17.22 9.02 12.15
N THR A 62 17.35 9.27 13.44
CA THR A 62 18.50 10.01 14.01
C THR A 62 19.73 9.12 14.14
N ASN A 63 19.54 7.80 14.13
CA ASN A 63 20.62 6.85 14.15
C ASN A 63 21.05 6.49 12.70
N PRO A 64 22.32 6.78 12.30
CA PRO A 64 22.78 6.50 10.95
C PRO A 64 22.79 5.00 10.60
N GLU A 65 22.81 4.13 11.59
CA GLU A 65 22.70 2.68 11.38
C GLU A 65 21.31 2.30 10.81
N SER A 66 20.26 3.03 11.14
CA SER A 66 18.91 2.80 10.60
C SER A 66 18.86 2.93 9.08
N LEU A 67 19.44 3.99 8.54
CA LEU A 67 19.53 4.19 7.08
C LEU A 67 20.40 3.10 6.43
N SER A 68 21.51 2.75 7.05
CA SER A 68 22.42 1.71 6.57
C SER A 68 21.72 0.34 6.52
N LEU A 69 20.97 0.00 7.58
CA LEU A 69 20.17 -1.22 7.65
C LEU A 69 19.09 -1.26 6.57
N ALA A 70 18.31 -0.18 6.43
CA ALA A 70 17.27 -0.08 5.42
C ALA A 70 17.85 -0.27 4.00
N LYS A 71 18.94 0.42 3.66
CA LYS A 71 19.65 0.26 2.37
C LYS A 71 20.16 -1.18 2.17
N HIS A 72 20.66 -1.82 3.22
CA HIS A 72 21.15 -3.19 3.14
C HIS A 72 20.02 -4.19 2.82
N ILE A 73 18.92 -4.18 3.55
CA ILE A 73 17.79 -5.08 3.29
C ILE A 73 17.15 -4.81 1.92
N LEU A 74 17.05 -3.56 1.49
CA LEU A 74 16.58 -3.21 0.14
C LEU A 74 17.50 -3.82 -0.93
N SER A 75 18.82 -3.71 -0.77
CA SER A 75 19.79 -4.22 -1.73
C SER A 75 19.71 -5.74 -1.90
N GLU A 76 19.59 -6.48 -0.81
CA GLU A 76 19.45 -7.94 -0.85
C GLU A 76 18.13 -8.34 -1.54
N TYR A 77 17.04 -7.65 -1.22
CA TYR A 77 15.74 -7.97 -1.76
C TYR A 77 15.64 -7.64 -3.26
N MET A 78 16.22 -6.51 -3.69
CA MET A 78 16.26 -6.12 -5.10
C MET A 78 16.88 -7.20 -6.02
N GLN A 79 17.86 -7.95 -5.54
CA GLN A 79 18.53 -8.99 -6.34
C GLN A 79 17.62 -10.18 -6.71
N LEU A 80 16.49 -10.34 -6.00
CA LEU A 80 15.55 -11.44 -6.19
C LEU A 80 14.55 -11.21 -7.31
N PHE A 81 14.46 -9.97 -7.84
CA PHE A 81 13.43 -9.55 -8.79
C PHE A 81 14.01 -8.91 -10.03
N SER A 82 13.35 -9.16 -11.17
CA SER A 82 13.70 -8.56 -12.46
C SER A 82 13.00 -7.25 -12.77
N SER A 83 12.02 -6.85 -11.96
CA SER A 83 11.26 -5.62 -12.15
C SER A 83 12.16 -4.38 -12.12
N LYS A 84 11.79 -3.40 -12.93
CA LYS A 84 12.39 -2.05 -12.88
C LYS A 84 11.80 -1.18 -11.77
N TYR A 85 10.73 -1.62 -11.14
CA TYR A 85 10.07 -0.93 -10.05
C TYR A 85 10.41 -1.57 -8.72
N PHE A 86 10.38 -0.78 -7.66
CA PHE A 86 10.55 -1.25 -6.30
C PHE A 86 9.73 -0.39 -5.33
N ASN A 87 8.79 -1.00 -4.61
CA ASN A 87 8.02 -0.32 -3.57
C ASN A 87 8.78 -0.40 -2.24
N LEU A 88 9.29 0.74 -1.78
CA LEU A 88 9.97 0.88 -0.48
C LEU A 88 8.99 0.97 0.70
N CYS A 89 7.69 0.96 0.42
CA CYS A 89 6.59 1.12 1.39
C CYS A 89 6.62 2.47 2.10
N ALA A 90 7.18 2.55 3.31
CA ALA A 90 7.29 3.74 4.15
C ALA A 90 5.93 4.30 4.65
N ASP A 91 4.88 3.48 4.63
CA ASP A 91 3.57 3.78 5.18
C ASP A 91 3.53 3.69 6.71
N GLU A 92 2.51 4.33 7.28
CA GLU A 92 2.10 4.19 8.68
C GLU A 92 3.24 4.33 9.70
N THR A 93 4.13 5.29 9.48
CA THR A 93 5.25 5.61 10.39
C THR A 93 4.77 6.35 11.63
N PHE A 94 3.76 5.78 12.32
CA PHE A 94 3.02 6.44 13.41
C PHE A 94 3.90 6.87 14.59
N ASP A 95 5.03 6.20 14.83
CA ASP A 95 5.93 6.53 15.95
C ASP A 95 6.89 7.69 15.63
N LEU A 96 7.06 8.05 14.37
CA LEU A 96 8.01 9.10 13.94
C LEU A 96 7.73 10.43 14.64
N GLY A 97 8.76 11.03 15.20
CA GLY A 97 8.66 12.28 15.95
C GLY A 97 8.15 12.14 17.38
N LYS A 98 7.94 10.90 17.86
CA LYS A 98 7.41 10.68 19.22
C LYS A 98 8.47 10.18 20.22
N GLY A 99 9.61 9.75 19.74
CA GLY A 99 10.71 9.20 20.53
C GLY A 99 12.05 9.89 20.24
N ALA A 100 12.97 9.12 19.68
CA ALA A 100 14.36 9.59 19.41
C ALA A 100 14.39 10.81 18.47
N SER A 101 13.54 10.85 17.46
CA SER A 101 13.45 11.94 16.48
C SER A 101 12.59 13.13 16.94
N ARG A 102 12.06 13.14 18.17
CA ARG A 102 11.15 14.19 18.66
C ARG A 102 11.70 15.60 18.50
N ALA A 103 12.91 15.85 18.96
CA ALA A 103 13.53 17.18 18.87
C ALA A 103 13.67 17.64 17.42
N LEU A 104 14.03 16.72 16.53
CA LEU A 104 14.16 16.98 15.09
C LEU A 104 12.79 17.27 14.45
N ALA A 105 11.75 16.55 14.87
CA ALA A 105 10.39 16.77 14.41
C ALA A 105 9.80 18.11 14.91
N GLU A 106 10.12 18.51 16.14
CA GLU A 106 9.74 19.82 16.69
C GLU A 106 10.44 20.98 15.95
N GLU A 107 11.68 20.79 15.49
CA GLU A 107 12.43 21.78 14.74
C GLU A 107 11.98 21.91 13.28
N LYS A 108 11.84 20.77 12.57
CA LYS A 108 11.64 20.74 11.12
C LYS A 108 10.22 20.41 10.68
N GLY A 109 9.44 19.76 11.52
CA GLY A 109 8.16 19.12 11.18
C GLY A 109 8.31 17.64 10.86
N THR A 110 7.33 16.83 11.32
CA THR A 110 7.36 15.35 11.16
C THR A 110 7.37 14.93 9.68
N THR A 111 6.56 15.59 8.85
CA THR A 111 6.46 15.26 7.42
C THR A 111 7.73 15.62 6.66
N VAL A 112 8.45 16.67 7.07
CA VAL A 112 9.75 17.03 6.47
C VAL A 112 10.81 15.98 6.77
N ILE A 113 10.94 15.56 8.04
CA ILE A 113 11.94 14.53 8.40
C ILE A 113 11.62 13.16 7.79
N TYR A 114 10.33 12.85 7.64
CA TYR A 114 9.88 11.70 6.87
C TYR A 114 10.37 11.78 5.42
N THR A 115 10.15 12.93 4.78
CA THR A 115 10.52 13.17 3.38
C THR A 115 12.03 13.07 3.17
N GLU A 116 12.85 13.59 4.11
CA GLU A 116 14.31 13.46 4.07
C GLU A 116 14.74 11.98 4.04
N PHE A 117 14.18 11.15 4.93
CA PHE A 117 14.52 9.72 5.00
C PHE A 117 14.04 8.92 3.77
N VAL A 118 12.81 9.17 3.32
CA VAL A 118 12.26 8.53 2.10
C VAL A 118 13.09 8.91 0.87
N THR A 119 13.54 10.16 0.78
CA THR A 119 14.40 10.64 -0.32
C THR A 119 15.72 9.87 -0.38
N GLU A 120 16.35 9.60 0.76
CA GLU A 120 17.58 8.79 0.84
C GLU A 120 17.38 7.36 0.32
N LEU A 121 16.27 6.73 0.68
CA LEU A 121 15.93 5.38 0.21
C LEU A 121 15.57 5.38 -1.28
N ALA A 122 14.78 6.34 -1.74
CA ALA A 122 14.38 6.48 -3.13
C ALA A 122 15.59 6.74 -4.05
N ASN A 123 16.51 7.58 -3.64
CA ASN A 123 17.77 7.83 -4.37
C ASN A 123 18.61 6.56 -4.47
N TYR A 124 18.74 5.81 -3.37
CA TYR A 124 19.46 4.54 -3.36
C TYR A 124 18.87 3.51 -4.36
N ILE A 125 17.53 3.40 -4.42
CA ILE A 125 16.84 2.54 -5.38
C ILE A 125 17.08 3.04 -6.81
N THR A 126 17.03 4.36 -7.03
CA THR A 126 17.28 4.97 -8.34
C THR A 126 18.72 4.72 -8.82
N GLU A 127 19.72 4.86 -7.94
CA GLU A 127 21.12 4.56 -8.22
C GLU A 127 21.36 3.08 -8.58
N SER A 128 20.50 2.17 -8.08
CA SER A 128 20.51 0.76 -8.49
C SER A 128 19.91 0.50 -9.87
N GLY A 129 19.46 1.54 -10.58
CA GLY A 129 18.82 1.45 -11.90
C GLY A 129 17.33 1.11 -11.86
N ARG A 130 16.66 1.29 -10.73
CA ARG A 130 15.21 1.02 -10.56
C ARG A 130 14.43 2.29 -10.28
N THR A 131 13.14 2.23 -10.50
CA THR A 131 12.19 3.30 -10.19
C THR A 131 11.56 3.03 -8.82
N PRO A 132 11.77 3.92 -7.83
CA PRO A 132 11.19 3.76 -6.51
C PRO A 132 9.69 4.07 -6.49
N MET A 133 8.97 3.38 -5.62
CA MET A 133 7.55 3.58 -5.31
C MET A 133 7.38 3.66 -3.78
N PHE A 134 6.38 4.38 -3.30
CA PHE A 134 6.07 4.47 -1.86
C PHE A 134 4.59 4.70 -1.62
N TRP A 135 4.08 4.37 -0.43
CA TRP A 135 2.73 4.67 0.00
C TRP A 135 2.61 6.10 0.51
N SER A 136 1.60 6.82 0.08
CA SER A 136 1.51 8.27 0.25
C SER A 136 0.77 8.76 1.49
N ASP A 137 0.35 7.88 2.40
CA ASP A 137 -0.50 8.24 3.54
C ASP A 137 0.06 9.38 4.39
N VAL A 138 1.37 9.36 4.70
CA VAL A 138 2.03 10.42 5.45
C VAL A 138 2.05 11.74 4.67
N ILE A 139 2.48 11.70 3.41
CA ILE A 139 2.55 12.90 2.55
C ILE A 139 1.17 13.46 2.24
N SER A 140 0.14 12.62 2.14
CA SER A 140 -1.24 13.06 1.86
C SER A 140 -1.82 13.94 2.96
N GLN A 141 -1.24 13.96 4.15
CA GLN A 141 -1.65 14.84 5.25
C GLN A 141 -1.16 16.27 5.04
N GLU A 142 0.07 16.43 4.52
CA GLU A 142 0.73 17.71 4.21
C GLU A 142 1.31 17.68 2.79
N PRO A 143 0.46 17.64 1.74
CA PRO A 143 0.92 17.42 0.37
C PRO A 143 1.81 18.55 -0.16
N GLU A 144 1.81 19.70 0.50
CA GLU A 144 2.66 20.84 0.16
C GLU A 144 4.15 20.51 0.20
N VAL A 145 4.58 19.54 1.03
CA VAL A 145 5.98 19.10 1.11
C VAL A 145 6.37 18.10 0.01
N TYR A 146 5.44 17.69 -0.86
CA TYR A 146 5.71 16.73 -1.94
C TYR A 146 6.86 17.17 -2.85
N HIS A 147 7.05 18.49 -3.04
CA HIS A 147 8.13 19.05 -3.86
C HIS A 147 9.54 18.72 -3.34
N LEU A 148 9.67 18.24 -2.09
CA LEU A 148 10.94 17.82 -1.51
C LEU A 148 11.32 16.39 -1.92
N LEU A 149 10.35 15.58 -2.42
CA LEU A 149 10.60 14.23 -2.88
C LEU A 149 11.25 14.18 -4.27
N PRO A 150 11.99 13.10 -4.60
CA PRO A 150 12.52 12.89 -5.94
C PRO A 150 11.41 12.83 -6.99
N LYS A 151 11.61 13.50 -8.12
CA LYS A 151 10.59 13.59 -9.19
C LYS A 151 10.23 12.25 -9.83
N ASN A 152 11.14 11.28 -9.84
CA ASN A 152 10.92 9.96 -10.38
C ASN A 152 10.26 8.98 -9.39
N LEU A 153 9.95 9.42 -8.17
CA LEU A 153 9.32 8.60 -7.15
C LEU A 153 7.82 8.43 -7.48
N ILE A 154 7.38 7.17 -7.60
CA ILE A 154 5.98 6.86 -7.86
C ILE A 154 5.21 6.86 -6.54
N CYS A 155 4.16 7.65 -6.52
CA CYS A 155 3.27 7.84 -5.38
C CYS A 155 2.08 6.87 -5.46
N LEU A 156 1.95 5.98 -4.47
CA LEU A 156 0.85 5.03 -4.35
C LEU A 156 -0.17 5.58 -3.35
N HIS A 157 -1.24 6.19 -3.86
CA HIS A 157 -2.29 6.78 -3.02
C HIS A 157 -3.37 5.75 -2.71
N TRP A 158 -3.46 5.32 -1.47
CA TRP A 158 -4.47 4.38 -1.00
C TRP A 158 -5.57 5.03 -0.16
N ASP A 159 -6.78 4.56 -0.33
CA ASP A 159 -7.93 4.81 0.53
C ASP A 159 -8.94 3.68 0.33
N TYR A 160 -9.51 3.16 1.40
CA TYR A 160 -10.36 1.96 1.36
C TYR A 160 -11.81 2.26 1.73
N ALA A 161 -12.16 3.52 2.01
CA ALA A 161 -13.53 3.88 2.33
C ALA A 161 -14.45 3.72 1.11
N SER A 162 -15.60 3.08 1.29
CA SER A 162 -16.61 2.96 0.21
C SER A 162 -17.13 4.32 -0.26
N ASN A 163 -17.14 5.29 0.64
CA ASN A 163 -17.52 6.69 0.36
C ASN A 163 -16.33 7.63 0.18
N VAL A 164 -15.17 7.12 -0.24
CA VAL A 164 -13.96 7.91 -0.47
C VAL A 164 -14.27 9.15 -1.32
N SER A 165 -13.66 10.28 -0.96
CA SER A 165 -13.73 11.52 -1.74
C SER A 165 -12.47 11.74 -2.58
N SER A 166 -12.55 12.54 -3.62
CA SER A 166 -11.40 12.90 -4.45
C SER A 166 -10.47 13.91 -3.80
N GLU A 167 -10.82 14.50 -2.66
CA GLU A 167 -10.15 15.67 -2.09
C GLU A 167 -8.65 15.44 -1.83
N ARG A 168 -8.30 14.34 -1.11
CA ARG A 168 -6.89 14.02 -0.81
C ARG A 168 -6.09 13.78 -2.08
N LEU A 169 -6.64 12.98 -3.01
CA LEU A 169 -5.98 12.68 -4.27
C LEU A 169 -5.77 13.95 -5.11
N THR A 170 -6.77 14.80 -5.20
CA THR A 170 -6.71 16.07 -5.94
C THR A 170 -5.67 17.02 -5.34
N ARG A 171 -5.60 17.14 -4.01
CA ARG A 171 -4.59 17.94 -3.34
C ARG A 171 -3.18 17.40 -3.63
N LEU A 172 -2.99 16.10 -3.57
CA LEU A 172 -1.71 15.45 -3.85
C LEU A 172 -1.28 15.67 -5.31
N ALA A 173 -2.18 15.47 -6.27
CA ALA A 173 -1.91 15.72 -7.69
C ALA A 173 -1.52 17.18 -7.94
N ASN A 174 -2.22 18.14 -7.31
CA ASN A 174 -1.93 19.57 -7.43
C ASN A 174 -0.62 20.00 -6.74
N SER A 175 -0.08 19.18 -5.84
CA SER A 175 1.19 19.46 -5.14
C SER A 175 2.42 18.96 -5.91
N GLY A 176 2.25 18.48 -7.14
CA GLY A 176 3.34 18.05 -8.02
C GLY A 176 3.62 16.56 -8.04
N ALA A 177 2.69 15.72 -7.56
CA ALA A 177 2.79 14.27 -7.70
C ALA A 177 2.49 13.85 -9.15
N GLU A 178 3.51 13.96 -10.02
CA GLU A 178 3.37 13.66 -11.45
C GLU A 178 3.21 12.15 -11.74
N HIS A 179 3.73 11.30 -10.85
CA HIS A 179 3.70 9.84 -10.99
C HIS A 179 2.79 9.24 -9.92
N LEU A 180 1.49 9.15 -10.19
CA LEU A 180 0.46 8.73 -9.26
C LEU A 180 -0.15 7.38 -9.67
N TYR A 181 -0.33 6.48 -8.70
CA TYR A 181 -1.27 5.36 -8.78
C TYR A 181 -2.37 5.54 -7.74
N VAL A 182 -3.58 5.15 -8.08
CA VAL A 182 -4.67 5.01 -7.11
C VAL A 182 -4.75 3.56 -6.64
N CYS A 183 -4.87 3.37 -5.34
CA CYS A 183 -4.76 2.06 -4.71
C CYS A 183 -6.01 1.74 -3.88
N PRO A 184 -7.11 1.33 -4.51
CA PRO A 184 -8.29 0.83 -3.83
C PRO A 184 -8.06 -0.58 -3.28
N GLY A 185 -9.05 -1.14 -2.58
CA GLY A 185 -8.94 -2.46 -2.00
C GLY A 185 -10.14 -3.37 -2.20
N VAL A 186 -9.89 -4.67 -2.21
CA VAL A 186 -10.92 -5.71 -2.39
C VAL A 186 -11.74 -6.01 -1.13
N GLN A 187 -11.46 -5.33 -0.01
CA GLN A 187 -12.20 -5.42 1.27
C GLN A 187 -12.24 -6.84 1.88
N GLY A 188 -11.10 -7.58 1.77
CA GLY A 188 -10.99 -8.94 2.27
C GLY A 188 -10.36 -9.09 3.66
N TRP A 189 -9.58 -8.09 4.12
CA TRP A 189 -8.90 -8.14 5.41
C TRP A 189 -9.89 -8.07 6.59
N ASN A 190 -9.63 -8.88 7.62
CA ASN A 190 -10.48 -9.02 8.80
C ASN A 190 -11.91 -9.53 8.53
N GLN A 191 -12.16 -10.11 7.37
CA GLN A 191 -13.46 -10.63 6.97
C GLN A 191 -13.37 -12.13 6.70
N LEU A 192 -14.45 -12.88 6.92
CA LEU A 192 -14.58 -14.25 6.43
C LEU A 192 -14.95 -14.28 4.95
N ILE A 193 -15.73 -13.30 4.50
CA ILE A 193 -16.14 -13.06 3.12
C ILE A 193 -15.90 -11.60 2.84
N ASN A 194 -15.34 -11.26 1.67
CA ASN A 194 -15.09 -9.89 1.29
C ASN A 194 -16.39 -9.08 1.23
N LYS A 195 -16.34 -7.80 1.61
CA LYS A 195 -17.46 -6.85 1.50
C LYS A 195 -17.52 -6.32 0.07
N TYR A 196 -18.31 -6.99 -0.76
CA TYR A 196 -18.29 -6.73 -2.21
C TYR A 196 -18.88 -5.39 -2.61
N HIS A 197 -19.95 -4.95 -1.95
CA HIS A 197 -20.51 -3.63 -2.17
C HIS A 197 -19.49 -2.52 -1.85
N GLU A 198 -18.84 -2.60 -0.69
CA GLU A 198 -17.81 -1.63 -0.29
C GLU A 198 -16.60 -1.67 -1.24
N ALA A 199 -16.22 -2.86 -1.71
CA ALA A 199 -15.15 -3.01 -2.70
C ALA A 199 -15.54 -2.37 -4.03
N TYR A 200 -16.75 -2.62 -4.54
CA TYR A 200 -17.26 -2.02 -5.76
C TYR A 200 -17.26 -0.50 -5.69
N GLU A 201 -17.85 0.08 -4.62
CA GLU A 201 -17.92 1.53 -4.41
C GLU A 201 -16.52 2.16 -4.31
N ASN A 202 -15.64 1.54 -3.52
CA ASN A 202 -14.27 2.03 -3.36
C ASN A 202 -13.49 1.99 -4.68
N ILE A 203 -13.45 0.83 -5.35
CA ILE A 203 -12.67 0.62 -6.57
C ILE A 203 -13.19 1.52 -7.70
N SER A 204 -14.51 1.62 -7.89
CA SER A 204 -15.10 2.45 -8.94
C SER A 204 -14.82 3.94 -8.73
N ARG A 205 -14.94 4.44 -7.49
CA ARG A 205 -14.63 5.84 -7.16
C ARG A 205 -13.15 6.14 -7.33
N MET A 206 -12.29 5.31 -6.79
CA MET A 206 -10.84 5.50 -6.90
C MET A 206 -10.37 5.45 -8.35
N ALA A 207 -10.90 4.54 -9.18
CA ALA A 207 -10.59 4.49 -10.60
C ALA A 207 -11.00 5.78 -11.32
N ARG A 208 -12.22 6.29 -11.07
CA ARG A 208 -12.70 7.54 -11.65
C ARG A 208 -11.85 8.73 -11.23
N TYR A 209 -11.57 8.87 -9.93
CA TYR A 209 -10.74 9.96 -9.42
C TYR A 209 -9.31 9.89 -9.94
N GLY A 210 -8.75 8.67 -10.07
CA GLY A 210 -7.46 8.46 -10.70
C GLY A 210 -7.44 8.92 -12.16
N HIS A 211 -8.48 8.61 -12.91
CA HIS A 211 -8.64 9.08 -14.30
C HIS A 211 -8.71 10.61 -14.37
N GLU A 212 -9.51 11.23 -13.52
CA GLU A 212 -9.66 12.71 -13.44
C GLU A 212 -8.34 13.40 -13.04
N CYS A 213 -7.52 12.77 -12.20
CA CYS A 213 -6.21 13.26 -11.77
C CYS A 213 -5.05 12.82 -12.67
N HIS A 214 -5.32 12.19 -13.81
CA HIS A 214 -4.31 11.67 -14.74
C HIS A 214 -3.32 10.69 -14.09
N ALA A 215 -3.78 9.86 -13.15
CA ALA A 215 -2.96 8.82 -12.55
C ALA A 215 -2.43 7.84 -13.61
N MET A 216 -1.23 7.32 -13.41
CA MET A 216 -0.59 6.35 -14.30
C MET A 216 -1.33 5.02 -14.36
N GLY A 217 -2.06 4.66 -13.30
CA GLY A 217 -2.80 3.41 -13.23
C GLY A 217 -3.49 3.19 -11.88
N LEU A 218 -4.06 2.01 -11.77
CA LEU A 218 -4.73 1.51 -10.59
C LEU A 218 -3.98 0.28 -10.07
N LEU A 219 -3.66 0.27 -8.77
CA LEU A 219 -3.09 -0.86 -8.06
C LEU A 219 -4.15 -1.38 -7.07
N ASN A 220 -4.91 -2.39 -7.47
CA ASN A 220 -5.94 -2.98 -6.62
C ASN A 220 -5.29 -3.82 -5.51
N THR A 221 -5.58 -3.51 -4.25
CA THR A 221 -4.93 -4.13 -3.10
C THR A 221 -5.77 -5.22 -2.46
N ASP A 222 -5.10 -6.24 -1.95
CA ASP A 222 -5.67 -7.32 -1.13
C ASP A 222 -4.74 -7.56 0.07
N TRP A 223 -5.13 -7.01 1.23
CA TRP A 223 -4.33 -7.08 2.44
C TRP A 223 -4.68 -8.31 3.28
N GLY A 224 -3.65 -8.89 3.89
CA GLY A 224 -3.79 -10.04 4.78
C GLY A 224 -3.69 -9.69 6.26
N ASP A 225 -4.17 -8.52 6.66
CA ASP A 225 -4.12 -8.02 8.02
C ASP A 225 -4.74 -9.01 9.01
N TYR A 226 -4.22 -9.00 10.23
CA TYR A 226 -4.70 -9.83 11.34
C TYR A 226 -4.75 -11.33 11.07
N GLY A 227 -3.89 -11.81 10.16
CA GLY A 227 -3.71 -13.24 9.89
C GLY A 227 -4.46 -13.76 8.66
N HIS A 228 -5.12 -12.89 7.89
CA HIS A 228 -5.78 -13.25 6.63
C HIS A 228 -6.72 -14.45 6.78
N ILE A 229 -7.79 -14.26 7.51
CA ILE A 229 -8.72 -15.34 7.90
C ILE A 229 -9.68 -15.76 6.77
N ASN A 230 -9.83 -14.96 5.71
CA ASN A 230 -10.67 -15.30 4.57
C ASN A 230 -9.95 -16.22 3.56
N HIS A 231 -10.73 -16.89 2.73
CA HIS A 231 -10.18 -17.67 1.63
C HIS A 231 -9.82 -16.75 0.46
N PRO A 232 -8.61 -16.87 -0.15
CA PRO A 232 -8.17 -15.97 -1.24
C PRO A 232 -9.10 -15.91 -2.45
N ASP A 233 -9.88 -16.97 -2.72
CA ASP A 233 -10.86 -16.99 -3.81
C ASP A 233 -11.98 -15.95 -3.65
N PHE A 234 -12.27 -15.51 -2.43
CA PHE A 234 -13.23 -14.43 -2.20
C PHE A 234 -12.74 -13.09 -2.74
N SER A 235 -11.42 -12.86 -2.79
CA SER A 235 -10.84 -11.64 -3.35
C SER A 235 -10.94 -11.58 -4.88
N ARG A 236 -11.21 -12.71 -5.56
CA ARG A 236 -11.32 -12.79 -7.02
C ARG A 236 -12.37 -11.82 -7.58
N ILE A 237 -13.50 -11.66 -6.93
CA ILE A 237 -14.57 -10.75 -7.33
C ILE A 237 -14.06 -9.30 -7.33
N GLY A 238 -13.44 -8.86 -6.23
CA GLY A 238 -12.83 -7.52 -6.14
C GLY A 238 -11.69 -7.30 -7.14
N MET A 239 -10.92 -8.35 -7.45
CA MET A 239 -9.88 -8.27 -8.51
C MET A 239 -10.50 -8.08 -9.88
N ILE A 240 -11.66 -8.70 -10.17
CA ILE A 240 -12.39 -8.49 -11.43
C ILE A 240 -12.94 -7.07 -11.49
N TYR A 241 -13.47 -6.50 -10.39
CA TYR A 241 -13.84 -5.08 -10.34
C TYR A 241 -12.65 -4.19 -10.70
N GLY A 242 -11.49 -4.41 -10.07
CA GLY A 242 -10.27 -3.65 -10.37
C GLY A 242 -9.85 -3.72 -11.83
N ALA A 243 -9.88 -4.90 -12.42
CA ALA A 243 -9.59 -5.09 -13.85
C ALA A 243 -10.58 -4.35 -14.75
N ALA A 244 -11.87 -4.45 -14.45
CA ALA A 244 -12.94 -3.82 -15.22
C ALA A 244 -12.84 -2.29 -15.16
N PHE A 245 -12.70 -1.71 -13.97
CA PHE A 245 -12.59 -0.25 -13.80
C PHE A 245 -11.25 0.33 -14.25
N SER A 246 -10.17 -0.48 -14.28
CA SER A 246 -8.89 -0.08 -14.90
C SER A 246 -9.03 0.04 -16.41
N TRP A 247 -9.90 -0.77 -17.02
CA TRP A 247 -10.15 -0.74 -18.47
C TRP A 247 -11.08 0.41 -18.86
N ASN A 248 -12.16 0.60 -18.11
CA ASN A 248 -13.14 1.65 -18.36
C ASN A 248 -13.80 2.12 -17.06
N VAL A 249 -13.61 3.39 -16.72
CA VAL A 249 -14.18 4.00 -15.50
C VAL A 249 -15.69 4.17 -15.53
N ASP A 250 -16.31 4.21 -16.73
CA ASP A 250 -17.75 4.34 -16.95
C ASP A 250 -18.39 2.97 -17.24
N ILE A 251 -18.07 2.01 -16.39
CA ILE A 251 -18.50 0.63 -16.59
C ILE A 251 -19.90 0.38 -16.01
N LEU A 252 -20.32 -0.87 -16.08
CA LEU A 252 -21.63 -1.37 -15.70
C LEU A 252 -22.01 -1.03 -14.24
N PRO A 253 -23.32 -0.82 -13.98
CA PRO A 253 -23.82 -0.77 -12.61
C PRO A 253 -23.48 -2.03 -11.83
N GLU A 254 -23.37 -1.90 -10.51
CA GLU A 254 -23.00 -2.99 -9.61
C GLU A 254 -23.82 -4.27 -9.81
N GLU A 255 -25.14 -4.14 -9.89
CA GLU A 255 -26.03 -5.28 -10.11
C GLU A 255 -25.69 -6.05 -11.40
N GLU A 256 -25.38 -5.35 -12.47
CA GLU A 256 -25.07 -5.97 -13.76
C GLU A 256 -23.67 -6.61 -13.76
N ILE A 257 -22.66 -5.94 -13.22
CA ILE A 257 -21.32 -6.55 -13.13
C ILE A 257 -21.32 -7.78 -12.21
N ASN A 258 -22.06 -7.75 -11.09
CA ASN A 258 -22.20 -8.87 -10.18
C ASN A 258 -22.92 -10.07 -10.84
N ARG A 259 -23.95 -9.77 -11.65
CA ARG A 259 -24.63 -10.79 -12.47
C ARG A 259 -23.67 -11.42 -13.48
N GLN A 260 -22.90 -10.60 -14.19
CA GLN A 260 -21.94 -11.12 -15.18
C GLN A 260 -20.82 -11.94 -14.52
N ILE A 261 -20.28 -11.52 -13.40
CA ILE A 261 -19.28 -12.30 -12.65
C ILE A 261 -19.87 -13.64 -12.20
N SER A 262 -21.09 -13.64 -11.66
CA SER A 262 -21.77 -14.88 -11.25
C SER A 262 -21.87 -15.89 -12.38
N VAL A 263 -22.27 -15.42 -13.58
CA VAL A 263 -22.44 -16.29 -14.76
C VAL A 263 -21.10 -16.71 -15.36
N LEU A 264 -20.21 -15.75 -15.63
CA LEU A 264 -19.02 -15.98 -16.45
C LEU A 264 -17.88 -16.59 -15.66
N GLU A 265 -17.67 -16.17 -14.42
CA GLU A 265 -16.56 -16.64 -13.60
C GLU A 265 -16.93 -17.90 -12.79
N PHE A 266 -18.15 -17.95 -12.26
CA PHE A 266 -18.58 -19.02 -11.37
C PHE A 266 -19.56 -20.01 -12.01
N GLY A 267 -20.01 -19.78 -13.24
CA GLY A 267 -20.95 -20.66 -13.93
C GLY A 267 -22.35 -20.67 -13.31
N ASP A 268 -22.70 -19.68 -12.48
CA ASP A 268 -24.03 -19.58 -11.86
C ASP A 268 -25.05 -19.05 -12.87
N ALA A 269 -25.81 -19.96 -13.47
CA ALA A 269 -26.85 -19.61 -14.43
C ALA A 269 -27.94 -18.67 -13.90
N SER A 270 -28.13 -18.60 -12.56
CA SER A 270 -29.06 -17.66 -11.94
C SER A 270 -28.54 -16.23 -11.93
N GLY A 271 -27.22 -16.03 -12.04
CA GLY A 271 -26.56 -14.73 -11.97
C GLY A 271 -26.62 -14.06 -10.59
N LYS A 272 -26.84 -14.83 -9.51
CA LYS A 272 -27.10 -14.30 -8.16
C LYS A 272 -25.99 -14.56 -7.15
N LEU A 273 -25.00 -15.39 -7.47
CA LEU A 273 -23.99 -15.83 -6.50
C LEU A 273 -23.31 -14.64 -5.79
N VAL A 274 -22.81 -13.65 -6.52
CA VAL A 274 -22.11 -12.50 -5.94
C VAL A 274 -23.04 -11.72 -5.01
N SER A 275 -24.27 -11.45 -5.41
CA SER A 275 -25.25 -10.74 -4.58
C SER A 275 -25.62 -11.53 -3.29
N VAL A 276 -25.65 -12.85 -3.36
CA VAL A 276 -25.86 -13.69 -2.16
C VAL A 276 -24.66 -13.66 -1.23
N LEU A 277 -23.46 -13.71 -1.77
CA LEU A 277 -22.22 -13.58 -0.96
C LEU A 277 -22.15 -12.21 -0.29
N ASP A 278 -22.53 -11.14 -0.98
CA ASP A 278 -22.58 -9.80 -0.42
C ASP A 278 -23.58 -9.67 0.73
N LEU A 279 -24.74 -10.30 0.61
CA LEU A 279 -25.71 -10.39 1.72
C LEU A 279 -25.17 -11.16 2.92
N LEU A 280 -24.34 -12.19 2.69
CA LEU A 280 -23.77 -13.00 3.78
C LEU A 280 -22.67 -12.26 4.54
N CYS A 281 -21.89 -11.39 3.88
CA CYS A 281 -20.82 -10.65 4.55
C CYS A 281 -21.32 -9.56 5.53
N HIS A 282 -22.60 -9.22 5.45
CA HIS A 282 -23.27 -8.25 6.35
C HIS A 282 -24.11 -8.93 7.46
N GLN A 283 -24.03 -10.25 7.60
CA GLN A 283 -24.67 -10.98 8.71
C GLN A 283 -23.72 -10.93 9.92
N ASP A 284 -23.99 -10.06 10.89
CA ASP A 284 -23.33 -10.00 12.19
C ASP A 284 -23.73 -11.18 13.10
#